data_304ac585cfc1614687f2651c8c08a19c
#
_entry.id   304ac585cfc1614687f2651c8c08a19c
#
_cell.length_a   1.000
_cell.length_b   1.000
_cell.length_c   1.000
_cell.angle_alpha   90.00
_cell.angle_beta   90.00
_cell.angle_gamma   90.00
#
_symmetry.space_group_name_H-M   'P 1'
#
loop_
_entity.id
_entity.type
_entity.pdbx_description
1 polymer ?
#
loop_
_entity_poly.entity_id
_entity_poly.type
_entity_poly.pdbx_seq_one_letter_code
_entity_poly.pdbx_strand_id
1 'polypeptide(L)'
;MSNNKQTPYKLFDRTGKFITNIGSYGQGPNEYLNTYAEQLDEANNRIYILPWQSSKILVFDLKGNALDPIPLCLRVPKGKFRVNTAKSEVTVTVLPFPKWPAVVWTQDLKGKRKNFVAPGSLAMPQDFSNEVSMGNNTAAYDVMLMKIMPQPSVDTLYHYNAASNKLEGRFTVKYPSNDKIPWHAYYEIPKYFIGDG
;
A
#
# COMPACT_ATOMS: atom_id res chain seq x y z
N MET A 1 -0.84 27.42 18.88
CA MET A 1 -0.40 26.93 17.54
C MET A 1 0.40 25.65 17.75
N SER A 2 -0.22 24.51 17.50
CA SER A 2 0.46 23.20 17.62
C SER A 2 1.45 23.06 16.47
N ASN A 3 2.74 23.15 16.77
CA ASN A 3 3.81 22.82 15.83
C ASN A 3 3.88 21.28 15.69
N ASN A 4 2.93 20.70 14.97
CA ASN A 4 3.01 19.31 14.55
C ASN A 4 4.08 19.21 13.45
N LYS A 5 5.33 19.33 13.83
CA LYS A 5 6.42 18.87 12.98
C LYS A 5 6.25 17.36 12.86
N GLN A 6 5.83 16.89 11.68
CA GLN A 6 5.82 15.47 11.42
C GLN A 6 7.25 14.96 11.59
N THR A 7 7.41 14.00 12.48
CA THR A 7 8.72 13.42 12.77
C THR A 7 8.91 12.20 11.86
N PRO A 8 10.14 11.91 11.44
CA PRO A 8 10.44 10.68 10.71
C PRO A 8 10.13 9.44 11.57
N TYR A 9 10.03 8.28 10.94
CA TYR A 9 9.92 7.02 11.68
C TYR A 9 11.10 6.85 12.62
N LYS A 10 10.84 6.28 13.78
CA LYS A 10 11.85 6.00 14.80
C LYS A 10 11.99 4.51 14.99
N LEU A 11 13.22 4.05 14.97
CA LEU A 11 13.53 2.66 15.26
C LEU A 11 13.93 2.52 16.74
N PHE A 12 13.34 1.53 17.39
CA PHE A 12 13.65 1.15 18.77
C PHE A 12 14.00 -0.32 18.80
N ASP A 13 14.87 -0.73 19.72
CA ASP A 13 15.09 -2.15 20.01
C ASP A 13 13.93 -2.74 20.85
N ARG A 14 13.97 -4.03 21.08
CA ARG A 14 12.92 -4.73 21.86
C ARG A 14 12.88 -4.35 23.34
N THR A 15 13.88 -3.63 23.85
CA THR A 15 13.90 -3.09 25.22
C THR A 15 13.29 -1.69 25.29
N GLY A 16 12.92 -1.11 24.13
CA GLY A 16 12.39 0.24 24.02
C GLY A 16 13.47 1.33 23.90
N LYS A 17 14.74 0.96 23.77
CA LYS A 17 15.84 1.91 23.57
C LYS A 17 15.79 2.43 22.13
N PHE A 18 15.83 3.77 22.00
CA PHE A 18 15.94 4.44 20.71
C PHE A 18 17.24 4.06 20.00
N ILE A 19 17.15 3.67 18.73
CA ILE A 19 18.29 3.35 17.88
C ILE A 19 18.59 4.53 16.96
N THR A 20 17.63 4.87 16.07
CA THR A 20 17.83 5.91 15.06
C THR A 20 16.52 6.42 14.48
N ASN A 21 16.58 7.51 13.73
CA ASN A 21 15.52 7.95 12.83
C ASN A 21 15.70 7.27 11.46
N ILE A 22 14.57 6.96 10.81
CA ILE A 22 14.54 6.40 9.46
C ILE A 22 14.14 7.52 8.49
N GLY A 23 15.12 8.02 7.75
CA GLY A 23 14.95 9.19 6.89
C GLY A 23 14.83 10.50 7.69
N SER A 24 14.36 11.54 7.02
CA SER A 24 14.10 12.85 7.60
C SER A 24 12.87 13.51 6.98
N TYR A 25 12.37 14.56 7.65
CA TYR A 25 11.25 15.34 7.16
C TYR A 25 11.73 16.37 6.15
N GLY A 26 11.22 16.33 4.93
CA GLY A 26 11.60 17.26 3.87
C GLY A 26 11.22 16.74 2.47
N GLN A 27 11.83 17.36 1.45
CA GLN A 27 11.63 17.03 0.04
C GLN A 27 12.94 16.66 -0.69
N GLY A 28 14.00 16.41 0.06
CA GLY A 28 15.27 15.96 -0.47
C GLY A 28 15.24 14.50 -0.95
N PRO A 29 16.37 13.98 -1.45
CA PRO A 29 16.41 12.64 -2.09
C PRO A 29 15.93 11.49 -1.20
N ASN A 30 16.21 11.54 0.10
CA ASN A 30 15.88 10.51 1.09
C ASN A 30 14.97 11.04 2.20
N GLU A 31 14.24 12.11 1.88
CA GLU A 31 13.30 12.77 2.79
C GLU A 31 11.86 12.48 2.37
N TYR A 32 10.94 12.66 3.30
CA TYR A 32 9.51 12.55 3.04
C TYR A 32 8.71 13.49 3.94
N LEU A 33 7.62 14.03 3.41
CA LEU A 33 6.67 14.84 4.17
C LEU A 33 5.63 13.94 4.86
N ASN A 34 5.02 13.05 4.07
CA ASN A 34 4.03 12.08 4.50
C ASN A 34 4.37 10.72 3.91
N THR A 35 4.15 9.67 4.67
CA THR A 35 4.25 8.30 4.20
C THR A 35 2.85 7.73 3.96
N TYR A 36 2.75 6.83 2.99
CA TYR A 36 1.50 6.17 2.67
C TYR A 36 1.52 4.68 2.97
N ALA A 37 2.67 4.05 2.82
CA ALA A 37 2.87 2.65 3.16
C ALA A 37 4.33 2.40 3.53
N GLU A 38 4.52 1.39 4.34
CA GLU A 38 5.82 0.90 4.77
C GLU A 38 5.86 -0.63 4.78
N GLN A 39 7.06 -1.16 4.66
CA GLN A 39 7.33 -2.58 4.80
C GLN A 39 8.66 -2.76 5.55
N LEU A 40 8.63 -3.63 6.55
CA LEU A 40 9.83 -4.09 7.25
C LEU A 40 10.23 -5.46 6.69
N ASP A 41 11.48 -5.61 6.30
CA ASP A 41 12.10 -6.86 5.86
C ASP A 41 13.30 -7.15 6.78
N GLU A 42 13.00 -7.75 7.92
CA GLU A 42 14.02 -8.08 8.93
C GLU A 42 15.07 -9.05 8.38
N ALA A 43 14.65 -10.01 7.54
CA ALA A 43 15.56 -11.01 6.99
C ALA A 43 16.66 -10.39 6.13
N ASN A 44 16.38 -9.27 5.45
CA ASN A 44 17.33 -8.55 4.62
C ASN A 44 17.82 -7.25 5.25
N ASN A 45 17.45 -6.96 6.50
CA ASN A 45 17.78 -5.71 7.20
C ASN A 45 17.36 -4.47 6.39
N ARG A 46 16.11 -4.43 5.93
CA ARG A 46 15.59 -3.34 5.08
C ARG A 46 14.29 -2.79 5.63
N ILE A 47 14.16 -1.48 5.48
CA ILE A 47 12.92 -0.73 5.69
C ILE A 47 12.60 -0.04 4.37
N TYR A 48 11.39 -0.28 3.85
CA TYR A 48 10.88 0.33 2.64
C TYR A 48 9.79 1.31 3.02
N ILE A 49 9.85 2.51 2.45
CA ILE A 49 8.85 3.56 2.70
C ILE A 49 8.35 4.09 1.35
N LEU A 50 7.04 4.10 1.18
CA LEU A 50 6.38 4.74 0.05
C LEU A 50 5.85 6.11 0.51
N PRO A 51 6.49 7.20 0.11
CA PRO A 51 5.94 8.54 0.36
C PRO A 51 4.65 8.78 -0.43
N TRP A 52 3.82 9.68 0.07
CA TRP A 52 2.63 10.11 -0.63
C TRP A 52 2.97 10.76 -1.97
N GLN A 53 2.21 10.43 -3.00
CA GLN A 53 2.43 10.89 -4.38
C GLN A 53 3.85 10.64 -4.93
N SER A 54 4.44 9.51 -4.58
CA SER A 54 5.82 9.19 -4.95
C SER A 54 5.94 8.42 -6.28
N SER A 55 7.08 8.61 -6.94
CA SER A 55 7.56 7.80 -8.05
C SER A 55 8.71 6.87 -7.66
N LYS A 56 8.95 6.70 -6.36
CA LYS A 56 9.97 5.79 -5.83
C LYS A 56 9.59 5.29 -4.44
N ILE A 57 10.11 4.12 -4.07
CA ILE A 57 10.11 3.61 -2.71
C ILE A 57 11.48 3.94 -2.12
N LEU A 58 11.50 4.64 -0.99
CA LEU A 58 12.73 4.88 -0.23
C LEU A 58 13.14 3.59 0.48
N VAL A 59 14.45 3.36 0.54
CA VAL A 59 15.01 2.15 1.17
C VAL A 59 16.03 2.56 2.21
N PHE A 60 15.94 1.98 3.40
CA PHE A 60 16.87 2.21 4.50
C PHE A 60 17.33 0.88 5.09
N ASP A 61 18.50 0.87 5.68
CA ASP A 61 18.93 -0.23 6.54
C ASP A 61 18.41 -0.04 7.99
N LEU A 62 18.59 -1.04 8.85
CA LEU A 62 18.19 -0.96 10.25
C LEU A 62 19.12 -0.08 11.12
N LYS A 63 20.11 0.59 10.51
CA LYS A 63 20.93 1.61 11.15
C LYS A 63 20.48 3.02 10.77
N GLY A 64 19.47 3.14 9.89
CA GLY A 64 18.96 4.40 9.38
C GLY A 64 19.71 4.96 8.17
N ASN A 65 20.68 4.24 7.62
CA ASN A 65 21.37 4.65 6.40
C ASN A 65 20.45 4.52 5.20
N ALA A 66 20.39 5.55 4.38
CA ALA A 66 19.66 5.50 3.12
C ALA A 66 20.42 4.61 2.11
N LEU A 67 19.67 3.82 1.37
CA LEU A 67 20.13 2.96 0.30
C LEU A 67 19.51 3.43 -1.03
N ASP A 68 19.93 2.83 -2.14
CA ASP A 68 19.38 3.15 -3.45
C ASP A 68 17.85 2.93 -3.44
N PRO A 69 17.07 3.95 -3.78
CA PRO A 69 15.62 3.83 -3.82
C PRO A 69 15.18 2.94 -4.99
N ILE A 70 14.04 2.30 -4.84
CA ILE A 70 13.41 1.53 -5.92
C ILE A 70 12.55 2.49 -6.73
N PRO A 71 12.88 2.77 -8.00
CA PRO A 71 12.03 3.57 -8.87
C PRO A 71 10.71 2.86 -9.17
N LEU A 72 9.62 3.60 -9.28
CA LEU A 72 8.31 3.08 -9.65
C LEU A 72 8.01 3.41 -11.11
N CYS A 73 7.51 2.43 -11.86
CA CYS A 73 7.14 2.63 -13.27
C CYS A 73 5.94 3.57 -13.46
N LEU A 74 5.16 3.78 -12.39
CA LEU A 74 4.06 4.75 -12.33
C LEU A 74 4.14 5.52 -11.01
N ARG A 75 3.80 6.80 -11.05
CA ARG A 75 3.67 7.59 -9.82
C ARG A 75 2.49 7.05 -9.00
N VAL A 76 2.66 6.88 -7.71
CA VAL A 76 1.64 6.37 -6.79
C VAL A 76 1.04 7.52 -6.00
N PRO A 77 -0.22 7.93 -6.26
CA PRO A 77 -0.88 8.96 -5.46
C PRO A 77 -1.30 8.42 -4.09
N LYS A 78 -2.01 7.30 -4.09
CA LYS A 78 -2.42 6.51 -2.93
C LYS A 78 -2.24 5.05 -3.28
N GLY A 79 -1.44 4.32 -2.51
CA GLY A 79 -1.17 2.92 -2.84
C GLY A 79 -0.47 2.15 -1.74
N LYS A 80 -0.52 0.86 -1.86
CA LYS A 80 0.21 -0.09 -1.04
C LYS A 80 1.21 -0.83 -1.90
N PHE A 81 2.22 -1.40 -1.30
CA PHE A 81 3.24 -2.15 -2.04
C PHE A 81 3.74 -3.33 -1.23
N ARG A 82 4.35 -4.26 -1.93
CA ARG A 82 5.12 -5.35 -1.35
C ARG A 82 6.39 -5.57 -2.16
N VAL A 83 7.52 -5.48 -1.51
CA VAL A 83 8.82 -5.87 -2.05
C VAL A 83 9.04 -7.34 -1.72
N ASN A 84 9.28 -8.16 -2.73
CA ASN A 84 9.69 -9.55 -2.60
C ASN A 84 11.14 -9.65 -3.08
N THR A 85 12.07 -9.62 -2.15
CA THR A 85 13.51 -9.65 -2.44
C THR A 85 13.94 -10.96 -3.09
N ALA A 86 13.36 -12.10 -2.68
CA ALA A 86 13.67 -13.41 -3.25
C ALA A 86 13.31 -13.50 -4.74
N LYS A 87 12.26 -12.80 -5.18
CA LYS A 87 11.84 -12.73 -6.59
C LYS A 87 12.37 -11.50 -7.32
N SER A 88 13.08 -10.60 -6.64
CA SER A 88 13.49 -9.29 -7.15
C SER A 88 12.31 -8.55 -7.80
N GLU A 89 11.19 -8.48 -7.07
CA GLU A 89 9.92 -7.98 -7.57
C GLU A 89 9.23 -7.06 -6.58
N VAL A 90 8.55 -6.05 -7.11
CA VAL A 90 7.64 -5.18 -6.36
C VAL A 90 6.26 -5.34 -6.95
N THR A 91 5.27 -5.62 -6.08
CA THR A 91 3.85 -5.51 -6.40
C THR A 91 3.33 -4.20 -5.81
N VAL A 92 2.61 -3.44 -6.61
CA VAL A 92 2.01 -2.17 -6.19
C VAL A 92 0.51 -2.20 -6.49
N THR A 93 -0.28 -1.78 -5.51
CA THR A 93 -1.72 -1.56 -5.66
C THR A 93 -2.02 -0.10 -5.40
N VAL A 94 -2.88 0.50 -6.22
CA VAL A 94 -3.25 1.90 -6.09
C VAL A 94 -4.76 2.08 -6.06
N LEU A 95 -5.19 3.20 -5.47
CA LEU A 95 -6.53 3.68 -5.68
C LEU A 95 -6.67 4.15 -7.14
N PRO A 96 -7.47 3.48 -7.98
CA PRO A 96 -7.50 3.74 -9.41
C PRO A 96 -8.44 4.91 -9.73
N PHE A 97 -7.90 6.10 -9.90
CA PHE A 97 -8.66 7.24 -10.41
C PHE A 97 -9.00 7.07 -11.89
N PRO A 98 -9.98 7.85 -12.43
CA PRO A 98 -10.32 7.80 -13.82
C PRO A 98 -9.09 8.02 -14.72
N LYS A 99 -8.98 7.23 -15.78
CA LYS A 99 -7.83 7.23 -16.71
C LYS A 99 -6.51 6.73 -16.10
N TRP A 100 -6.50 6.21 -14.87
CA TRP A 100 -5.32 5.58 -14.31
C TRP A 100 -5.03 4.27 -15.07
N PRO A 101 -3.77 3.98 -15.42
CA PRO A 101 -3.47 2.85 -16.30
C PRO A 101 -3.60 1.49 -15.60
N ALA A 102 -3.50 1.44 -14.28
CA ALA A 102 -3.52 0.19 -13.53
C ALA A 102 -4.11 0.37 -12.14
N VAL A 103 -4.72 -0.68 -11.59
CA VAL A 103 -5.07 -0.83 -10.17
C VAL A 103 -4.01 -1.65 -9.44
N VAL A 104 -3.41 -2.63 -10.09
CA VAL A 104 -2.28 -3.43 -9.60
C VAL A 104 -1.27 -3.58 -10.72
N TRP A 105 0.00 -3.55 -10.36
CA TRP A 105 1.07 -3.96 -11.28
C TRP A 105 2.23 -4.62 -10.53
N THR A 106 3.03 -5.37 -11.26
CA THR A 106 4.32 -5.87 -10.82
C THR A 106 5.44 -5.27 -11.66
N GLN A 107 6.57 -5.05 -11.03
CA GLN A 107 7.79 -4.54 -11.65
C GLN A 107 9.02 -5.16 -11.01
N ASP A 108 10.17 -5.04 -11.65
CA ASP A 108 11.45 -5.37 -11.01
C ASP A 108 11.93 -4.23 -10.09
N LEU A 109 13.04 -4.47 -9.39
CA LEU A 109 13.63 -3.48 -8.48
C LEU A 109 14.25 -2.27 -9.22
N LYS A 110 14.36 -2.32 -10.55
CA LYS A 110 14.84 -1.21 -11.39
C LYS A 110 13.68 -0.39 -11.99
N GLY A 111 12.44 -0.71 -11.63
CA GLY A 111 11.25 -0.02 -12.11
C GLY A 111 10.74 -0.51 -13.47
N LYS A 112 11.30 -1.59 -14.02
CA LYS A 112 10.79 -2.16 -15.27
C LYS A 112 9.50 -2.94 -15.01
N ARG A 113 8.39 -2.46 -15.58
CA ARG A 113 7.09 -3.09 -15.46
C ARG A 113 7.09 -4.50 -16.06
N LYS A 114 6.52 -5.46 -15.33
CA LYS A 114 6.30 -6.84 -15.76
C LYS A 114 4.84 -7.04 -16.19
N ASN A 115 3.92 -6.81 -15.27
CA ASN A 115 2.49 -7.01 -15.47
C ASN A 115 1.70 -5.81 -14.96
N PHE A 116 0.45 -5.67 -15.38
CA PHE A 116 -0.50 -4.74 -14.80
C PHE A 116 -1.94 -5.25 -14.97
N VAL A 117 -2.82 -4.83 -14.07
CA VAL A 117 -4.27 -5.03 -14.15
C VAL A 117 -4.91 -3.66 -14.33
N ALA A 118 -5.65 -3.48 -15.42
CA ALA A 118 -6.38 -2.24 -15.66
C ALA A 118 -7.54 -2.09 -14.65
N PRO A 119 -7.89 -0.86 -14.25
CA PRO A 119 -8.95 -0.61 -13.28
C PRO A 119 -10.32 -1.14 -13.70
N GLY A 120 -10.69 -1.01 -14.96
CA GLY A 120 -12.04 -1.37 -15.44
C GLY A 120 -13.12 -0.68 -14.60
N SER A 121 -14.07 -1.48 -14.10
CA SER A 121 -15.15 -1.02 -13.21
C SER A 121 -14.70 -0.60 -11.82
N LEU A 122 -13.44 -0.85 -11.45
CA LEU A 122 -12.89 -0.44 -10.16
C LEU A 122 -12.42 1.03 -10.15
N ALA A 123 -12.45 1.72 -11.29
CA ALA A 123 -12.11 3.14 -11.36
C ALA A 123 -13.05 3.97 -10.47
N MET A 124 -12.47 4.80 -9.63
CA MET A 124 -13.19 5.63 -8.67
C MET A 124 -13.17 7.09 -9.07
N PRO A 125 -14.17 7.89 -8.67
CA PRO A 125 -14.07 9.35 -8.74
C PRO A 125 -12.77 9.84 -8.10
N GLN A 126 -12.22 10.94 -8.60
CA GLN A 126 -11.03 11.54 -8.04
C GLN A 126 -11.36 12.22 -6.70
N ASP A 127 -11.43 11.40 -5.67
CA ASP A 127 -11.71 11.80 -4.30
C ASP A 127 -10.65 11.21 -3.37
N PHE A 128 -9.95 12.08 -2.65
CA PHE A 128 -8.90 11.68 -1.73
C PHE A 128 -9.39 11.15 -0.38
N SER A 129 -10.70 11.10 -0.14
CA SER A 129 -11.30 10.42 1.02
C SER A 129 -11.32 8.91 0.83
N ASN A 130 -11.39 8.41 -0.41
CA ASN A 130 -11.31 6.99 -0.71
C ASN A 130 -9.90 6.46 -0.49
N GLU A 131 -9.78 5.20 -0.07
CA GLU A 131 -8.52 4.58 0.32
C GLU A 131 -8.30 3.23 -0.36
N VAL A 132 -7.06 2.75 -0.31
CA VAL A 132 -6.69 1.38 -0.63
C VAL A 132 -6.10 0.73 0.61
N SER A 133 -6.61 -0.43 0.97
CA SER A 133 -6.10 -1.26 2.07
C SER A 133 -5.43 -2.52 1.52
N MET A 134 -4.55 -3.11 2.28
CA MET A 134 -3.87 -4.36 1.95
C MET A 134 -3.99 -5.31 3.13
N GLY A 135 -4.55 -6.49 2.89
CA GLY A 135 -4.53 -7.59 3.84
C GLY A 135 -3.13 -8.23 3.88
N ASN A 136 -2.61 -8.52 5.07
CA ASN A 136 -1.23 -8.97 5.22
C ASN A 136 -1.09 -10.43 5.69
N ASN A 137 -2.19 -11.16 5.77
CA ASN A 137 -2.20 -12.43 6.50
C ASN A 137 -2.06 -13.67 5.62
N THR A 138 -1.98 -13.51 4.32
CA THR A 138 -1.78 -14.60 3.38
C THR A 138 -0.46 -14.44 2.64
N ALA A 139 0.07 -15.53 2.08
CA ALA A 139 1.21 -15.47 1.17
C ALA A 139 0.90 -14.73 -0.14
N ALA A 140 -0.37 -14.46 -0.35
CA ALA A 140 -0.91 -13.76 -1.48
C ALA A 140 -1.05 -12.26 -1.21
N TYR A 141 -1.25 -11.50 -2.26
CA TYR A 141 -1.42 -10.07 -2.20
C TYR A 141 -2.91 -9.74 -2.20
N ASP A 142 -3.46 -9.48 -1.03
CA ASP A 142 -4.87 -9.11 -0.89
C ASP A 142 -5.01 -7.59 -0.93
N VAL A 143 -6.05 -7.11 -1.58
CA VAL A 143 -6.34 -5.69 -1.73
C VAL A 143 -7.84 -5.42 -1.60
N MET A 144 -8.17 -4.33 -0.95
CA MET A 144 -9.51 -3.79 -0.86
C MET A 144 -9.48 -2.31 -1.22
N LEU A 145 -10.39 -1.89 -2.10
CA LEU A 145 -10.57 -0.49 -2.46
C LEU A 145 -11.71 0.08 -1.64
N MET A 146 -11.38 0.84 -0.60
CA MET A 146 -12.35 1.40 0.34
C MET A 146 -13.08 2.56 -0.29
N LYS A 147 -14.33 2.34 -0.71
CA LYS A 147 -15.20 3.32 -1.34
C LYS A 147 -16.01 4.08 -0.29
N ILE A 148 -15.46 5.19 0.18
CA ILE A 148 -16.07 6.00 1.25
C ILE A 148 -16.96 7.10 0.67
N MET A 149 -16.56 7.68 -0.46
CA MET A 149 -17.23 8.84 -1.06
C MET A 149 -17.80 8.50 -2.45
N PRO A 150 -18.94 9.12 -2.86
CA PRO A 150 -19.72 10.10 -2.10
C PRO A 150 -20.46 9.54 -0.90
N GLN A 151 -20.61 8.23 -0.84
CA GLN A 151 -21.12 7.47 0.30
C GLN A 151 -20.58 6.04 0.25
N PRO A 152 -20.48 5.32 1.36
CA PRO A 152 -20.04 3.94 1.38
C PRO A 152 -20.87 3.07 0.41
N SER A 153 -20.20 2.19 -0.29
CA SER A 153 -20.82 1.20 -1.17
C SER A 153 -20.24 -0.18 -0.86
N VAL A 154 -20.96 -1.23 -1.24
CA VAL A 154 -20.45 -2.60 -1.06
C VAL A 154 -19.11 -2.73 -1.77
N ASP A 155 -18.12 -3.18 -1.03
CA ASP A 155 -16.77 -3.43 -1.49
C ASP A 155 -16.43 -4.90 -1.47
N THR A 156 -15.32 -5.26 -2.08
CA THR A 156 -14.83 -6.64 -2.16
C THR A 156 -13.36 -6.67 -1.75
N LEU A 157 -13.01 -7.63 -0.93
CA LEU A 157 -11.61 -8.00 -0.72
C LEU A 157 -11.17 -8.83 -1.93
N TYR A 158 -10.13 -8.37 -2.62
CA TYR A 158 -9.56 -9.03 -3.79
C TYR A 158 -8.23 -9.68 -3.45
N HIS A 159 -7.99 -10.79 -4.11
CA HIS A 159 -6.71 -11.47 -4.16
C HIS A 159 -6.04 -11.19 -5.52
N TYR A 160 -4.82 -10.69 -5.50
CA TYR A 160 -4.05 -10.56 -6.73
C TYR A 160 -3.27 -11.86 -7.01
N ASN A 161 -3.70 -12.54 -8.05
CA ASN A 161 -3.00 -13.74 -8.54
C ASN A 161 -1.93 -13.31 -9.56
N ALA A 162 -0.66 -13.33 -9.13
CA ALA A 162 0.45 -12.92 -9.98
C ALA A 162 0.70 -13.87 -11.16
N ALA A 163 0.33 -15.14 -11.04
CA ALA A 163 0.51 -16.12 -12.13
C ALA A 163 -0.47 -15.88 -13.28
N SER A 164 -1.75 -15.60 -12.95
CA SER A 164 -2.78 -15.29 -13.94
C SER A 164 -2.88 -13.81 -14.27
N ASN A 165 -2.19 -12.94 -13.52
CA ASN A 165 -2.29 -11.48 -13.58
C ASN A 165 -3.73 -10.98 -13.45
N LYS A 166 -4.47 -11.48 -12.45
CA LYS A 166 -5.87 -11.13 -12.22
C LYS A 166 -6.14 -10.75 -10.78
N LEU A 167 -7.08 -9.83 -10.59
CA LEU A 167 -7.75 -9.63 -9.31
C LEU A 167 -8.95 -10.57 -9.23
N GLU A 168 -8.98 -11.41 -8.22
CA GLU A 168 -10.02 -12.39 -7.95
C GLU A 168 -10.76 -11.97 -6.67
N GLY A 169 -12.08 -11.79 -6.75
CA GLY A 169 -12.90 -11.50 -5.58
C GLY A 169 -12.85 -12.65 -4.58
N ARG A 170 -12.54 -12.35 -3.32
CA ARG A 170 -12.41 -13.35 -2.25
C ARG A 170 -13.56 -13.29 -1.28
N PHE A 171 -13.93 -12.09 -0.88
CA PHE A 171 -14.92 -11.90 0.15
C PHE A 171 -15.65 -10.57 -0.02
N THR A 172 -16.96 -10.59 0.22
CA THR A 172 -17.80 -9.41 0.33
C THR A 172 -18.96 -9.70 1.28
N VAL A 173 -19.40 -8.70 2.02
CA VAL A 173 -20.59 -8.81 2.86
C VAL A 173 -21.81 -8.37 2.06
N LYS A 174 -22.91 -9.13 2.19
CA LYS A 174 -24.20 -8.75 1.65
C LYS A 174 -24.98 -7.99 2.72
N TYR A 175 -25.30 -6.74 2.45
CA TYR A 175 -26.12 -5.92 3.33
C TYR A 175 -27.60 -6.09 3.01
N PRO A 176 -28.49 -5.99 4.02
CA PRO A 176 -29.96 -6.11 3.81
C PRO A 176 -30.52 -5.02 2.90
N SER A 177 -29.92 -3.83 2.90
CA SER A 177 -30.28 -2.70 2.04
C SER A 177 -29.02 -1.98 1.58
N ASN A 178 -29.07 -1.48 0.32
CA ASN A 178 -27.99 -0.64 -0.21
C ASN A 178 -28.08 0.82 0.24
N ASP A 179 -29.15 1.22 0.92
CA ASP A 179 -29.38 2.62 1.29
C ASP A 179 -28.60 3.06 2.54
N LYS A 180 -28.12 2.09 3.32
CA LYS A 180 -27.41 2.32 4.60
C LYS A 180 -26.25 1.35 4.74
N ILE A 181 -25.30 1.41 3.80
CA ILE A 181 -24.07 0.65 3.92
C ILE A 181 -23.14 1.43 4.85
N PRO A 182 -22.70 0.85 5.99
CA PRO A 182 -21.73 1.51 6.87
C PRO A 182 -20.38 1.59 6.19
N TRP A 183 -19.50 2.44 6.70
CA TRP A 183 -18.09 2.30 6.40
C TRP A 183 -17.62 0.94 6.91
N HIS A 184 -16.85 0.23 6.11
CA HIS A 184 -16.40 -1.13 6.46
C HIS A 184 -15.03 -1.44 5.86
N ALA A 185 -14.35 -2.41 6.47
CA ALA A 185 -13.11 -2.99 5.98
C ALA A 185 -13.13 -4.50 6.18
N TYR A 186 -12.42 -5.22 5.31
CA TYR A 186 -12.31 -6.68 5.38
C TYR A 186 -10.87 -7.12 5.49
N TYR A 187 -10.64 -8.14 6.30
CA TYR A 187 -9.34 -8.74 6.52
C TYR A 187 -9.46 -10.25 6.38
N GLU A 188 -8.53 -10.89 5.68
CA GLU A 188 -8.40 -12.33 5.64
C GLU A 188 -7.34 -12.79 6.65
N ILE A 189 -7.71 -13.74 7.49
CA ILE A 189 -6.79 -14.46 8.37
C ILE A 189 -6.84 -15.95 8.03
N PRO A 190 -5.88 -16.80 8.46
CA PRO A 190 -5.73 -18.14 7.91
C PRO A 190 -6.97 -19.04 7.88
N LYS A 191 -7.96 -18.79 8.72
CA LYS A 191 -9.18 -19.62 8.80
C LYS A 191 -10.48 -18.81 8.69
N TYR A 192 -10.42 -17.48 8.67
CA TYR A 192 -11.61 -16.63 8.78
C TYR A 192 -11.44 -15.35 7.97
N PHE A 193 -12.56 -14.72 7.67
CA PHE A 193 -12.62 -13.30 7.30
C PHE A 193 -13.11 -12.50 8.51
N ILE A 194 -12.57 -11.30 8.67
CA ILE A 194 -13.03 -10.35 9.67
C ILE A 194 -13.59 -9.16 8.91
N GLY A 195 -14.82 -8.78 9.21
CA GLY A 195 -15.43 -7.53 8.77
C GLY A 195 -15.46 -6.56 9.95
N ASP A 196 -15.04 -5.31 9.70
CA ASP A 196 -15.17 -4.18 10.60
C ASP A 196 -16.17 -3.21 9.96
N GLY A 197 -17.23 -2.78 10.71
CA GLY A 197 -18.27 -1.90 10.20
C GLY A 197 -19.51 -1.84 11.08
#